data_4d3466d962636e45e12d37e1b462622d
#
_entry.id   4d3466d962636e45e12d37e1b462622d
#
_cell.length_a   1.000
_cell.length_b   1.000
_cell.length_c   1.000
_cell.angle_alpha   90.00
_cell.angle_beta   90.00
_cell.angle_gamma   90.00
#
_symmetry.space_group_name_H-M   'P 1'
#
loop_
_entity.id
_entity.type
_entity.pdbx_description
1 polymer ?
#
loop_
_entity_poly.entity_id
_entity_poly.type
_entity_poly.pdbx_seq_one_letter_code
_entity_poly.pdbx_strand_id
1 'polypeptide(L)'
;MSNLFQPSSLPEGASEEESQLVKRAQQGDRAAFGSLVEPWRKPLFGYIYRMVTLRQDAEDLLQDVLVRVLEDIRSYRGEARFKSWLFGIATHACLDHLRHRKRWRVEAQCIGEKEATEHPEQVEGLRELMSSPEFVYEIREHIAFCFSCIARSLEPEEQAAVMLKEVLEFTNQEAAAILRVSEPVFRHRLSDARAKMTHAFDGLCALINKTGVCYQCQGLREIAGEKNRGTNLVQIEVAPSVAVTPETLFDARAAIVRNADLESGTTRLMHDMFYQNLARREESRS
;
A
#
# COMPACT_ATOMS: atom_id res chain seq x y z
N MET A 1 28.53 4.45 7.34
CA MET A 1 28.42 5.54 6.33
C MET A 1 27.06 5.42 5.70
N SER A 2 26.21 6.33 6.06
CA SER A 2 24.78 6.30 5.86
C SER A 2 24.45 6.63 4.40
N ASN A 3 24.01 5.66 3.62
CA ASN A 3 23.27 5.96 2.41
C ASN A 3 21.78 5.78 2.75
N LEU A 4 21.22 6.80 3.36
CA LEU A 4 19.80 6.95 3.52
C LEU A 4 19.19 6.98 2.13
N PHE A 5 18.37 5.97 1.84
CA PHE A 5 17.49 5.89 0.69
C PHE A 5 16.68 7.19 0.66
N GLN A 6 17.07 8.13 -0.18
CA GLN A 6 16.22 9.27 -0.46
C GLN A 6 15.01 8.73 -1.20
N PRO A 7 13.78 9.03 -0.76
CA PRO A 7 12.61 8.77 -1.58
C PRO A 7 12.87 9.47 -2.91
N SER A 8 12.79 8.72 -4.01
CA SER A 8 12.88 9.32 -5.34
C SER A 8 11.80 10.41 -5.39
N SER A 9 12.23 11.65 -5.32
CA SER A 9 11.35 12.82 -5.37
C SER A 9 10.53 12.68 -6.65
N LEU A 10 9.23 12.42 -6.48
CA LEU A 10 8.29 12.43 -7.59
C LEU A 10 8.37 13.80 -8.24
N PRO A 11 8.45 13.90 -9.58
CA PRO A 11 8.64 15.18 -10.24
C PRO A 11 7.54 16.18 -9.84
N GLU A 12 7.93 17.33 -9.31
CA GLU A 12 7.04 18.41 -8.95
C GLU A 12 6.70 19.23 -10.23
N GLY A 13 5.45 19.15 -10.65
CA GLY A 13 4.90 19.95 -11.76
C GLY A 13 5.18 19.36 -13.15
N ALA A 14 4.39 19.80 -14.14
CA ALA A 14 4.70 19.48 -15.53
C ALA A 14 5.93 20.28 -15.96
N SER A 15 7.07 19.60 -16.11
CA SER A 15 8.24 20.20 -16.72
C SER A 15 8.00 20.42 -18.23
N GLU A 16 8.76 21.31 -18.82
CA GLU A 16 8.76 21.48 -20.30
C GLU A 16 8.97 20.13 -21.01
N GLU A 17 9.84 19.29 -20.45
CA GLU A 17 10.14 17.95 -20.92
C GLU A 17 8.93 17.00 -20.83
N GLU A 18 8.18 16.99 -19.71
CA GLU A 18 6.96 16.19 -19.57
C GLU A 18 5.93 16.62 -20.62
N SER A 19 5.76 17.94 -20.81
CA SER A 19 4.86 18.49 -21.83
C SER A 19 5.22 18.09 -23.26
N GLN A 20 6.51 18.02 -23.58
CA GLN A 20 7.00 17.57 -24.88
C GLN A 20 6.78 16.05 -25.07
N LEU A 21 7.05 15.26 -24.02
CA LEU A 21 6.78 13.80 -24.06
C LEU A 21 5.29 13.51 -24.25
N VAL A 22 4.40 14.24 -23.57
CA VAL A 22 2.95 14.12 -23.77
C VAL A 22 2.56 14.39 -25.21
N LYS A 23 3.01 15.53 -25.81
CA LYS A 23 2.70 15.88 -27.20
C LYS A 23 3.15 14.80 -28.20
N ARG A 24 4.36 14.27 -28.00
CA ARG A 24 4.91 13.20 -28.87
C ARG A 24 4.14 11.90 -28.69
N ALA A 25 3.80 11.51 -27.44
CA ALA A 25 3.01 10.32 -27.17
C ALA A 25 1.60 10.43 -27.81
N GLN A 26 0.96 11.60 -27.75
CA GLN A 26 -0.30 11.89 -28.42
C GLN A 26 -0.24 11.73 -29.95
N GLN A 27 0.93 11.94 -30.55
CA GLN A 27 1.19 11.72 -31.98
C GLN A 27 1.52 10.26 -32.31
N GLY A 28 1.55 9.38 -31.31
CA GLY A 28 1.79 7.94 -31.49
C GLY A 28 3.25 7.52 -31.32
N ASP A 29 4.11 8.41 -30.82
CA ASP A 29 5.50 8.07 -30.47
C ASP A 29 5.55 7.17 -29.24
N ARG A 30 5.74 5.86 -29.46
CA ARG A 30 5.81 4.83 -28.42
C ARG A 30 7.01 5.01 -27.49
N ALA A 31 8.13 5.53 -27.99
CA ALA A 31 9.31 5.77 -27.16
C ALA A 31 9.05 6.93 -26.19
N ALA A 32 8.44 8.01 -26.68
CA ALA A 32 8.02 9.12 -25.83
C ALA A 32 6.99 8.68 -24.77
N PHE A 33 6.04 7.82 -25.13
CA PHE A 33 5.10 7.23 -24.16
C PHE A 33 5.83 6.41 -23.09
N GLY A 34 6.76 5.53 -23.50
CA GLY A 34 7.59 4.77 -22.56
C GLY A 34 8.32 5.67 -21.58
N SER A 35 9.00 6.71 -22.08
CA SER A 35 9.73 7.69 -21.25
C SER A 35 8.80 8.46 -20.30
N LEU A 36 7.57 8.76 -20.73
CA LEU A 36 6.57 9.47 -19.94
C LEU A 36 6.05 8.66 -18.75
N VAL A 37 5.84 7.35 -18.93
CA VAL A 37 5.24 6.49 -17.89
C VAL A 37 6.28 5.81 -17.01
N GLU A 38 7.52 5.67 -17.44
CA GLU A 38 8.57 4.94 -16.72
C GLU A 38 8.80 5.46 -15.27
N PRO A 39 8.86 6.78 -15.00
CA PRO A 39 9.03 7.29 -13.64
C PRO A 39 7.88 6.90 -12.70
N TRP A 40 6.71 6.63 -13.26
CA TRP A 40 5.49 6.31 -12.53
C TRP A 40 5.23 4.81 -12.35
N ARG A 41 5.93 3.96 -13.09
CA ARG A 41 5.66 2.52 -13.14
C ARG A 41 5.75 1.88 -11.76
N LYS A 42 6.83 2.12 -11.03
CA LYS A 42 7.00 1.58 -9.66
C LYS A 42 6.02 2.20 -8.65
N PRO A 43 5.82 3.54 -8.58
CA PRO A 43 4.78 4.13 -7.73
C PRO A 43 3.37 3.64 -8.06
N LEU A 44 3.05 3.46 -9.34
CA LEU A 44 1.76 2.98 -9.80
C LEU A 44 1.51 1.53 -9.39
N PHE A 45 2.48 0.65 -9.61
CA PHE A 45 2.43 -0.72 -9.10
C PHE A 45 2.23 -0.75 -7.60
N GLY A 46 3.02 0.02 -6.85
CA GLY A 46 2.93 0.11 -5.39
C GLY A 46 1.56 0.58 -4.90
N TYR A 47 0.93 1.51 -5.61
CA TYR A 47 -0.44 1.94 -5.34
C TYR A 47 -1.45 0.82 -5.60
N ILE A 48 -1.42 0.23 -6.80
CA ILE A 48 -2.34 -0.84 -7.20
C ILE A 48 -2.21 -2.03 -6.23
N TYR A 49 -0.98 -2.46 -5.94
CA TYR A 49 -0.73 -3.56 -5.01
C TYR A 49 -1.29 -3.31 -3.61
N ARG A 50 -1.14 -2.09 -3.08
CA ARG A 50 -1.75 -1.73 -1.77
C ARG A 50 -3.27 -1.69 -1.82
N MET A 51 -3.86 -1.40 -2.98
CA MET A 51 -5.31 -1.44 -3.15
C MET A 51 -5.85 -2.87 -3.22
N VAL A 52 -5.24 -3.75 -4.03
CA VAL A 52 -5.79 -5.10 -4.28
C VAL A 52 -5.15 -6.20 -3.44
N THR A 53 -3.95 -5.99 -2.91
CA THR A 53 -3.13 -6.85 -2.05
C THR A 53 -2.61 -8.15 -2.69
N LEU A 54 -3.23 -8.68 -3.73
CA LEU A 54 -2.73 -9.82 -4.47
C LEU A 54 -1.78 -9.36 -5.57
N ARG A 55 -0.54 -9.89 -5.56
CA ARG A 55 0.51 -9.47 -6.50
C ARG A 55 0.11 -9.72 -7.96
N GLN A 56 -0.44 -10.90 -8.26
CA GLN A 56 -0.86 -11.23 -9.61
C GLN A 56 -1.94 -10.26 -10.10
N ASP A 57 -2.98 -10.02 -9.29
CA ASP A 57 -4.03 -9.04 -9.62
C ASP A 57 -3.44 -7.63 -9.84
N ALA A 58 -2.42 -7.26 -9.05
CA ALA A 58 -1.76 -5.96 -9.20
C ALA A 58 -0.93 -5.85 -10.48
N GLU A 59 -0.23 -6.92 -10.88
CA GLU A 59 0.54 -6.97 -12.11
C GLU A 59 -0.37 -6.92 -13.34
N ASP A 60 -1.48 -7.67 -13.32
CA ASP A 60 -2.49 -7.67 -14.38
C ASP A 60 -3.15 -6.28 -14.51
N LEU A 61 -3.59 -5.71 -13.39
CA LEU A 61 -4.18 -4.37 -13.37
C LEU A 61 -3.20 -3.29 -13.83
N LEU A 62 -1.92 -3.39 -13.48
CA LEU A 62 -0.91 -2.44 -13.96
C LEU A 62 -0.81 -2.49 -15.48
N GLN A 63 -0.79 -3.70 -16.08
CA GLN A 63 -0.76 -3.85 -17.53
C GLN A 63 -2.01 -3.24 -18.17
N ASP A 64 -3.19 -3.56 -17.67
CA ASP A 64 -4.46 -3.02 -18.16
C ASP A 64 -4.51 -1.49 -18.06
N VAL A 65 -4.02 -0.92 -16.95
CA VAL A 65 -3.93 0.53 -16.75
C VAL A 65 -3.00 1.15 -17.77
N LEU A 66 -1.81 0.58 -18.01
CA LEU A 66 -0.85 1.12 -18.97
C LEU A 66 -1.36 1.05 -20.42
N VAL A 67 -2.09 -0.03 -20.77
CA VAL A 67 -2.77 -0.13 -22.06
C VAL A 67 -3.83 0.96 -22.20
N ARG A 68 -4.69 1.13 -21.19
CA ARG A 68 -5.73 2.18 -21.18
C ARG A 68 -5.13 3.59 -21.25
N VAL A 69 -4.03 3.84 -20.54
CA VAL A 69 -3.28 5.11 -20.62
C VAL A 69 -2.77 5.37 -22.03
N LEU A 70 -2.25 4.33 -22.72
CA LEU A 70 -1.78 4.44 -24.10
C LEU A 70 -2.92 4.75 -25.08
N GLU A 71 -4.07 4.14 -24.88
CA GLU A 71 -5.27 4.38 -25.69
C GLU A 71 -5.82 5.79 -25.48
N ASP A 72 -5.90 6.22 -24.20
CA ASP A 72 -6.54 7.45 -23.78
C ASP A 72 -5.62 8.68 -23.82
N ILE A 73 -4.29 8.52 -24.04
CA ILE A 73 -3.33 9.64 -24.02
C ILE A 73 -3.72 10.77 -24.99
N ARG A 74 -4.35 10.43 -26.13
CA ARG A 74 -4.83 11.40 -27.11
C ARG A 74 -5.94 12.30 -26.56
N SER A 75 -6.68 11.84 -25.57
CA SER A 75 -7.76 12.57 -24.91
C SER A 75 -7.27 13.42 -23.73
N TYR A 76 -6.03 13.23 -23.30
CA TYR A 76 -5.46 14.01 -22.19
C TYR A 76 -5.28 15.48 -22.59
N ARG A 77 -5.97 16.37 -21.88
CA ARG A 77 -6.04 17.82 -22.21
C ARG A 77 -5.10 18.69 -21.38
N GLY A 78 -4.40 18.12 -20.40
CA GLY A 78 -3.55 18.91 -19.48
C GLY A 78 -4.34 19.71 -18.42
N GLU A 79 -5.62 19.46 -18.24
CA GLU A 79 -6.47 20.12 -17.21
C GLU A 79 -6.05 19.73 -15.78
N ALA A 80 -5.46 18.57 -15.63
CA ALA A 80 -4.80 18.10 -14.41
C ALA A 80 -3.37 17.70 -14.75
N ARG A 81 -2.49 17.58 -13.75
CA ARG A 81 -1.13 17.04 -13.93
C ARG A 81 -1.20 15.62 -14.48
N PHE A 82 -0.24 15.22 -15.33
CA PHE A 82 -0.19 13.87 -15.88
C PHE A 82 -0.23 12.80 -14.78
N LYS A 83 0.50 12.98 -13.69
CA LYS A 83 0.43 12.14 -12.48
C LYS A 83 -1.02 11.94 -12.03
N SER A 84 -1.78 13.02 -11.82
CA SER A 84 -3.15 12.95 -11.29
C SER A 84 -4.09 12.23 -12.28
N TRP A 85 -3.93 12.46 -13.57
CA TRP A 85 -4.69 11.78 -14.62
C TRP A 85 -4.37 10.27 -14.67
N LEU A 86 -3.10 9.90 -14.64
CA LEU A 86 -2.61 8.52 -14.63
C LEU A 86 -3.15 7.74 -13.42
N PHE A 87 -2.99 8.32 -12.21
CA PHE A 87 -3.50 7.70 -10.98
C PHE A 87 -5.03 7.69 -10.93
N GLY A 88 -5.71 8.60 -11.64
CA GLY A 88 -7.15 8.55 -11.84
C GLY A 88 -7.58 7.28 -12.57
N ILE A 89 -6.92 6.94 -13.67
CA ILE A 89 -7.19 5.70 -14.42
C ILE A 89 -6.94 4.47 -13.53
N ALA A 90 -5.81 4.44 -12.83
CA ALA A 90 -5.47 3.34 -11.93
C ALA A 90 -6.45 3.19 -10.77
N THR A 91 -6.88 4.30 -10.17
CA THR A 91 -7.85 4.30 -9.07
C THR A 91 -9.17 3.68 -9.53
N HIS A 92 -9.70 4.10 -10.67
CA HIS A 92 -10.94 3.54 -11.18
C HIS A 92 -10.81 2.05 -11.53
N ALA A 93 -9.69 1.62 -12.11
CA ALA A 93 -9.43 0.20 -12.36
C ALA A 93 -9.42 -0.62 -11.05
N CYS A 94 -8.76 -0.12 -10.00
CA CYS A 94 -8.77 -0.76 -8.68
C CYS A 94 -10.17 -0.79 -8.06
N LEU A 95 -10.93 0.31 -8.12
CA LEU A 95 -12.29 0.37 -7.59
C LEU A 95 -13.22 -0.60 -8.31
N ASP A 96 -13.13 -0.70 -9.63
CA ASP A 96 -13.92 -1.66 -10.42
C ASP A 96 -13.57 -3.10 -10.05
N HIS A 97 -12.27 -3.42 -9.91
CA HIS A 97 -11.81 -4.74 -9.45
C HIS A 97 -12.35 -5.07 -8.04
N LEU A 98 -12.30 -4.11 -7.12
CA LEU A 98 -12.70 -4.32 -5.72
C LEU A 98 -14.21 -4.39 -5.50
N ARG A 99 -15.04 -3.80 -6.37
CA ARG A 99 -16.50 -3.87 -6.26
C ARG A 99 -17.05 -5.29 -6.30
N HIS A 100 -16.33 -6.20 -6.95
CA HIS A 100 -16.71 -7.62 -7.08
C HIS A 100 -16.05 -8.50 -6.00
N ARG A 101 -15.23 -7.92 -5.11
CA ARG A 101 -14.53 -8.63 -4.04
C ARG A 101 -15.13 -8.33 -2.67
N LYS A 102 -15.12 -9.31 -1.76
CA LYS A 102 -15.52 -9.08 -0.37
C LYS A 102 -14.52 -8.19 0.35
N ARG A 103 -15.02 -7.31 1.20
CA ARG A 103 -14.17 -6.61 2.16
C ARG A 103 -13.63 -7.58 3.19
N TRP A 104 -12.42 -7.36 3.63
CA TRP A 104 -11.85 -8.17 4.68
C TRP A 104 -12.40 -7.71 6.05
N ARG A 105 -12.44 -8.64 6.99
CA ARG A 105 -12.72 -8.28 8.39
C ARG A 105 -11.53 -7.50 8.96
N VAL A 106 -11.79 -6.60 9.87
CA VAL A 106 -10.73 -5.85 10.56
C VAL A 106 -9.77 -6.81 11.27
N GLU A 107 -10.31 -7.90 11.84
CA GLU A 107 -9.58 -8.93 12.55
C GLU A 107 -9.00 -10.03 11.65
N ALA A 108 -9.12 -9.92 10.35
CA ALA A 108 -8.74 -11.00 9.40
C ALA A 108 -7.35 -11.55 9.68
N GLN A 109 -6.40 -10.67 9.97
CA GLN A 109 -5.03 -11.06 10.30
C GLN A 109 -4.84 -11.67 11.71
N CYS A 110 -5.81 -11.56 12.60
CA CYS A 110 -5.75 -12.13 13.96
C CYS A 110 -6.31 -13.55 14.04
N ILE A 111 -7.03 -14.00 13.01
CA ILE A 111 -7.69 -15.32 12.98
C ILE A 111 -6.69 -16.43 12.60
N GLY A 112 -5.45 -16.09 12.28
CA GLY A 112 -4.45 -17.01 11.76
C GLY A 112 -4.03 -18.15 12.69
N GLU A 113 -4.20 -18.02 14.02
CA GLU A 113 -3.81 -19.09 14.96
C GLU A 113 -4.67 -20.36 14.78
N LYS A 114 -5.97 -20.18 14.66
CA LYS A 114 -6.90 -21.30 14.45
C LYS A 114 -6.60 -22.00 13.11
N GLU A 115 -6.32 -21.23 12.08
CA GLU A 115 -6.04 -21.77 10.73
C GLU A 115 -4.64 -22.38 10.60
N ALA A 116 -3.65 -21.83 11.31
CA ALA A 116 -2.33 -22.47 11.41
C ALA A 116 -2.44 -23.88 11.99
N THR A 117 -3.44 -24.12 12.83
CA THR A 117 -3.74 -25.46 13.39
C THR A 117 -4.50 -26.34 12.39
N GLU A 118 -5.36 -25.74 11.56
CA GLU A 118 -6.18 -26.45 10.56
C GLU A 118 -5.41 -26.71 9.24
N HIS A 119 -4.38 -25.91 8.95
CA HIS A 119 -3.56 -25.97 7.73
C HIS A 119 -2.06 -25.99 8.02
N PRO A 120 -1.54 -27.05 8.65
CA PRO A 120 -0.13 -27.13 9.06
C PRO A 120 0.86 -27.04 7.89
N GLU A 121 0.45 -27.46 6.67
CA GLU A 121 1.27 -27.36 5.46
C GLU A 121 1.63 -25.90 5.09
N GLN A 122 0.74 -24.96 5.36
CA GLN A 122 0.99 -23.53 5.09
C GLN A 122 1.97 -22.93 6.10
N VAL A 123 1.90 -23.40 7.34
CA VAL A 123 2.84 -23.00 8.39
C VAL A 123 4.23 -23.54 8.12
N GLU A 124 4.34 -24.75 7.57
CA GLU A 124 5.63 -25.36 7.26
C GLU A 124 6.36 -24.57 6.16
N GLY A 125 5.68 -24.20 5.07
CA GLY A 125 6.27 -23.35 4.02
C GLY A 125 6.75 -22.01 4.55
N LEU A 126 6.02 -21.39 5.48
CA LEU A 126 6.47 -20.18 6.17
C LEU A 126 7.70 -20.42 7.04
N ARG A 127 7.72 -21.51 7.81
CA ARG A 127 8.87 -21.90 8.63
C ARG A 127 10.13 -22.14 7.80
N GLU A 128 10.00 -22.85 6.67
CA GLU A 128 11.11 -23.07 5.74
C GLU A 128 11.67 -21.75 5.23
N LEU A 129 10.80 -20.84 4.73
CA LEU A 129 11.19 -19.52 4.28
C LEU A 129 11.91 -18.74 5.38
N MET A 130 11.32 -18.68 6.58
CA MET A 130 11.85 -17.91 7.71
C MET A 130 13.11 -18.52 8.31
N SER A 131 13.35 -19.81 8.10
CA SER A 131 14.55 -20.52 8.56
C SER A 131 15.72 -20.39 7.58
N SER A 132 15.47 -19.91 6.36
CA SER A 132 16.52 -19.73 5.36
C SER A 132 17.56 -18.69 5.85
N PRO A 133 18.87 -18.89 5.57
CA PRO A 133 19.91 -17.92 5.95
C PRO A 133 19.73 -16.55 5.32
N GLU A 134 19.08 -16.51 4.14
CA GLU A 134 18.83 -15.32 3.36
C GLU A 134 17.62 -14.53 3.86
N PHE A 135 16.80 -15.12 4.74
CA PHE A 135 15.63 -14.44 5.28
C PHE A 135 16.05 -13.33 6.25
N VAL A 136 15.79 -12.09 5.86
CA VAL A 136 15.93 -10.90 6.69
C VAL A 136 14.55 -10.32 6.93
N TYR A 137 14.16 -10.20 8.18
CA TYR A 137 12.87 -9.62 8.54
C TYR A 137 12.93 -8.10 8.58
N GLU A 138 12.13 -7.49 7.72
CA GLU A 138 12.02 -6.04 7.62
C GLU A 138 10.73 -5.53 8.26
N ILE A 139 10.84 -4.97 9.46
CA ILE A 139 9.68 -4.48 10.24
C ILE A 139 8.90 -3.40 9.48
N ARG A 140 9.59 -2.54 8.74
CA ARG A 140 8.94 -1.48 7.95
C ARG A 140 8.06 -2.06 6.85
N GLU A 141 8.51 -3.11 6.18
CA GLU A 141 7.70 -3.84 5.20
C GLU A 141 6.48 -4.48 5.86
N HIS A 142 6.63 -5.04 7.06
CA HIS A 142 5.50 -5.60 7.81
C HIS A 142 4.48 -4.52 8.22
N ILE A 143 4.93 -3.34 8.62
CA ILE A 143 4.03 -2.22 8.92
C ILE A 143 3.27 -1.79 7.66
N ALA A 144 3.93 -1.76 6.50
CA ALA A 144 3.29 -1.43 5.23
C ALA A 144 2.28 -2.52 4.80
N PHE A 145 2.61 -3.79 5.00
CA PHE A 145 1.71 -4.92 4.81
C PHE A 145 0.46 -4.77 5.71
N CYS A 146 0.67 -4.57 7.01
CA CYS A 146 -0.42 -4.43 7.98
C CYS A 146 -1.34 -3.25 7.66
N PHE A 147 -0.76 -2.12 7.24
CA PHE A 147 -1.51 -0.94 6.82
C PHE A 147 -2.44 -1.25 5.64
N SER A 148 -1.93 -1.91 4.61
CA SER A 148 -2.72 -2.30 3.44
C SER A 148 -3.78 -3.35 3.80
N CYS A 149 -3.45 -4.31 4.68
CA CYS A 149 -4.38 -5.34 5.14
C CYS A 149 -5.59 -4.73 5.88
N ILE A 150 -5.34 -3.79 6.80
CA ILE A 150 -6.43 -3.09 7.51
C ILE A 150 -7.22 -2.20 6.55
N ALA A 151 -6.55 -1.52 5.62
CA ALA A 151 -7.24 -0.72 4.61
C ALA A 151 -8.22 -1.55 3.75
N ARG A 152 -7.97 -2.84 3.55
CA ARG A 152 -8.91 -3.77 2.86
C ARG A 152 -10.21 -4.03 3.63
N SER A 153 -10.31 -3.62 4.88
CA SER A 153 -11.56 -3.65 5.65
C SER A 153 -12.46 -2.42 5.42
N LEU A 154 -11.93 -1.38 4.79
CA LEU A 154 -12.67 -0.17 4.44
C LEU A 154 -13.55 -0.38 3.20
N GLU A 155 -14.48 0.55 2.97
CA GLU A 155 -15.09 0.68 1.63
C GLU A 155 -14.00 1.02 0.60
N PRO A 156 -14.07 0.51 -0.64
CA PRO A 156 -13.03 0.73 -1.64
C PRO A 156 -12.68 2.21 -1.87
N GLU A 157 -13.66 3.08 -1.84
CA GLU A 157 -13.47 4.52 -2.00
C GLU A 157 -12.83 5.19 -0.75
N GLU A 158 -13.07 4.66 0.45
CA GLU A 158 -12.38 5.07 1.68
C GLU A 158 -10.91 4.64 1.64
N GLN A 159 -10.67 3.40 1.24
CA GLN A 159 -9.32 2.86 1.04
C GLN A 159 -8.54 3.72 0.03
N ALA A 160 -9.15 4.03 -1.13
CA ALA A 160 -8.54 4.88 -2.14
C ALA A 160 -8.23 6.28 -1.60
N ALA A 161 -9.13 6.89 -0.81
CA ALA A 161 -8.90 8.20 -0.22
C ALA A 161 -7.66 8.20 0.70
N VAL A 162 -7.50 7.18 1.55
CA VAL A 162 -6.32 7.03 2.41
C VAL A 162 -5.06 6.82 1.57
N MET A 163 -5.08 5.94 0.58
CA MET A 163 -3.90 5.67 -0.26
C MET A 163 -3.47 6.90 -1.06
N LEU A 164 -4.42 7.63 -1.65
CA LEU A 164 -4.13 8.84 -2.42
C LEU A 164 -3.55 9.95 -1.53
N LYS A 165 -4.12 10.16 -0.35
CA LYS A 165 -3.71 11.25 0.54
C LYS A 165 -2.48 10.91 1.37
N GLU A 166 -2.52 9.78 2.08
CA GLU A 166 -1.54 9.47 3.10
C GLU A 166 -0.29 8.77 2.54
N VAL A 167 -0.43 8.05 1.43
CA VAL A 167 0.68 7.30 0.82
C VAL A 167 1.25 8.04 -0.39
N LEU A 168 0.40 8.53 -1.30
CA LEU A 168 0.83 9.19 -2.53
C LEU A 168 0.92 10.72 -2.42
N GLU A 169 0.50 11.28 -1.28
CA GLU A 169 0.60 12.70 -0.92
C GLU A 169 -0.10 13.66 -1.91
N PHE A 170 -1.16 13.19 -2.58
CA PHE A 170 -1.98 14.09 -3.37
C PHE A 170 -2.63 15.16 -2.48
N THR A 171 -2.84 16.36 -3.02
CA THR A 171 -3.66 17.37 -2.36
C THR A 171 -5.10 16.90 -2.25
N ASN A 172 -5.88 17.46 -1.33
CA ASN A 172 -7.30 17.10 -1.20
C ASN A 172 -8.07 17.38 -2.51
N GLN A 173 -7.72 18.45 -3.19
CA GLN A 173 -8.33 18.81 -4.47
C GLN A 173 -8.02 17.78 -5.57
N GLU A 174 -6.76 17.37 -5.71
CA GLU A 174 -6.35 16.34 -6.69
C GLU A 174 -7.00 14.99 -6.39
N ALA A 175 -6.95 14.54 -5.12
CA ALA A 175 -7.55 13.27 -4.72
C ALA A 175 -9.07 13.27 -4.89
N ALA A 176 -9.75 14.37 -4.60
CA ALA A 176 -11.18 14.55 -4.85
C ALA A 176 -11.51 14.45 -6.36
N ALA A 177 -10.69 15.10 -7.20
CA ALA A 177 -10.84 15.02 -8.66
C ALA A 177 -10.61 13.57 -9.18
N ILE A 178 -9.61 12.87 -8.67
CA ILE A 178 -9.34 11.45 -8.98
C ILE A 178 -10.55 10.59 -8.62
N LEU A 179 -11.15 10.78 -7.45
CA LEU A 179 -12.34 10.03 -7.00
C LEU A 179 -13.66 10.55 -7.58
N ARG A 180 -13.63 11.63 -8.39
CA ARG A 180 -14.81 12.27 -8.99
C ARG A 180 -15.87 12.68 -7.96
N VAL A 181 -15.40 13.26 -6.85
CA VAL A 181 -16.24 13.80 -5.77
C VAL A 181 -15.87 15.26 -5.47
N SER A 182 -16.72 15.98 -4.74
CA SER A 182 -16.34 17.29 -4.23
C SER A 182 -15.29 17.20 -3.11
N GLU A 183 -14.48 18.22 -2.95
CA GLU A 183 -13.44 18.24 -1.91
C GLU A 183 -14.00 18.07 -0.47
N PRO A 184 -15.14 18.67 -0.10
CA PRO A 184 -15.76 18.39 1.20
C PRO A 184 -16.14 16.91 1.40
N VAL A 185 -16.69 16.27 0.38
CA VAL A 185 -17.02 14.83 0.40
C VAL A 185 -15.75 13.99 0.55
N PHE A 186 -14.70 14.34 -0.17
CA PHE A 186 -13.39 13.68 -0.03
C PHE A 186 -12.85 13.79 1.40
N ARG A 187 -12.83 15.01 1.97
CA ARG A 187 -12.34 15.25 3.34
C ARG A 187 -13.12 14.46 4.38
N HIS A 188 -14.44 14.39 4.26
CA HIS A 188 -15.28 13.60 5.16
C HIS A 188 -14.92 12.12 5.06
N ARG A 189 -14.86 11.58 3.83
CA ARG A 189 -14.50 10.18 3.56
C ARG A 189 -13.12 9.81 4.10
N LEU A 190 -12.13 10.69 3.91
CA LEU A 190 -10.78 10.52 4.45
C LEU A 190 -10.77 10.51 5.97
N SER A 191 -11.51 11.44 6.60
CA SER A 191 -11.64 11.51 8.07
C SER A 191 -12.21 10.22 8.64
N ASP A 192 -13.29 9.71 8.05
CA ASP A 192 -13.92 8.46 8.49
C ASP A 192 -12.99 7.26 8.32
N ALA A 193 -12.31 7.18 7.19
CA ALA A 193 -11.35 6.13 6.90
C ALA A 193 -10.18 6.13 7.89
N ARG A 194 -9.62 7.31 8.18
CA ARG A 194 -8.55 7.47 9.17
C ARG A 194 -9.02 7.03 10.56
N ALA A 195 -10.21 7.46 10.99
CA ALA A 195 -10.76 7.08 12.28
C ALA A 195 -10.95 5.56 12.42
N LYS A 196 -11.50 4.90 11.41
CA LYS A 196 -11.66 3.43 11.36
C LYS A 196 -10.31 2.72 11.44
N MET A 197 -9.32 3.14 10.66
CA MET A 197 -7.99 2.53 10.67
C MET A 197 -7.25 2.79 11.97
N THR A 198 -7.31 3.99 12.52
CA THR A 198 -6.72 4.34 13.82
C THR A 198 -7.26 3.46 14.92
N HIS A 199 -8.59 3.31 14.98
CA HIS A 199 -9.24 2.41 15.95
C HIS A 199 -8.79 0.96 15.80
N ALA A 200 -8.72 0.46 14.55
CA ALA A 200 -8.24 -0.89 14.27
C ALA A 200 -6.78 -1.09 14.71
N PHE A 201 -5.90 -0.15 14.40
CA PHE A 201 -4.50 -0.22 14.83
C PHE A 201 -4.34 -0.15 16.34
N ASP A 202 -5.13 0.67 17.02
CA ASP A 202 -5.06 0.82 18.47
C ASP A 202 -5.41 -0.49 19.18
N GLY A 203 -6.40 -1.22 18.68
CA GLY A 203 -6.80 -2.52 19.22
C GLY A 203 -5.90 -3.69 18.83
N LEU A 204 -5.27 -3.66 17.62
CA LEU A 204 -4.65 -4.84 17.03
C LEU A 204 -3.11 -4.84 17.08
N CYS A 205 -2.46 -3.68 16.95
CA CYS A 205 -1.03 -3.62 16.65
C CYS A 205 -0.13 -3.82 17.88
N ALA A 206 0.40 -5.03 18.06
CA ALA A 206 1.33 -5.36 19.14
C ALA A 206 2.74 -4.75 18.97
N LEU A 207 3.17 -4.43 17.76
CA LEU A 207 4.50 -3.83 17.49
C LEU A 207 4.58 -2.38 17.99
N ILE A 208 3.48 -1.67 17.94
CA ILE A 208 3.43 -0.24 18.25
C ILE A 208 2.80 0.00 19.61
N ASN A 209 1.64 -0.60 19.86
CA ASN A 209 0.88 -0.38 21.09
C ASN A 209 1.31 -1.26 22.26
N LYS A 210 2.21 -2.25 22.04
CA LYS A 210 2.68 -3.26 22.99
C LYS A 210 1.61 -4.15 23.62
N THR A 211 0.35 -3.74 23.57
CA THR A 211 -0.84 -4.43 24.14
C THR A 211 -1.73 -5.03 23.06
N GLY A 212 -1.40 -4.84 21.78
CA GLY A 212 -2.19 -5.37 20.67
C GLY A 212 -2.20 -6.91 20.64
N VAL A 213 -3.29 -7.45 20.08
CA VAL A 213 -3.58 -8.89 20.09
C VAL A 213 -3.27 -9.58 18.75
N CYS A 214 -2.66 -8.88 17.80
CA CYS A 214 -2.38 -9.45 16.50
C CYS A 214 -1.37 -10.60 16.59
N TYR A 215 -1.84 -11.80 16.28
CA TYR A 215 -1.05 -13.04 16.29
C TYR A 215 0.20 -12.95 15.40
N GLN A 216 0.09 -12.38 14.21
CA GLN A 216 1.24 -12.22 13.31
C GLN A 216 2.33 -11.36 13.95
N CYS A 217 1.98 -10.26 14.60
CA CYS A 217 2.94 -9.41 15.30
C CYS A 217 3.55 -10.11 16.51
N GLN A 218 2.81 -10.96 17.20
CA GLN A 218 3.34 -11.74 18.33
C GLN A 218 4.34 -12.79 17.85
N GLY A 219 3.97 -13.60 16.86
CA GLY A 219 4.85 -14.61 16.27
C GLY A 219 6.11 -14.01 15.64
N LEU A 220 5.97 -12.92 14.90
CA LEU A 220 7.10 -12.21 14.29
C LEU A 220 8.02 -11.57 15.34
N ARG A 221 7.49 -11.16 16.48
CA ARG A 221 8.28 -10.62 17.59
C ARG A 221 9.18 -11.69 18.21
N GLU A 222 8.71 -12.92 18.33
CA GLU A 222 9.49 -14.04 18.83
C GLU A 222 10.63 -14.36 17.86
N ILE A 223 10.35 -14.44 16.56
CA ILE A 223 11.33 -14.76 15.52
C ILE A 223 12.33 -13.62 15.30
N ALA A 224 11.87 -12.38 15.23
CA ALA A 224 12.73 -11.21 15.10
C ALA A 224 13.62 -11.04 16.34
N GLY A 225 13.15 -11.42 17.53
CA GLY A 225 13.92 -11.39 18.77
C GLY A 225 15.14 -12.31 18.74
N GLU A 226 15.06 -13.46 18.07
CA GLU A 226 16.18 -14.40 17.93
C GLU A 226 17.20 -13.97 16.86
N LYS A 227 16.72 -13.47 15.71
CA LYS A 227 17.58 -13.06 14.58
C LYS A 227 18.13 -11.64 14.69
N ASN A 228 17.42 -10.74 15.36
CA ASN A 228 17.81 -9.33 15.54
C ASN A 228 18.27 -9.02 16.96
N ARG A 229 19.05 -9.88 17.58
CA ARG A 229 19.71 -9.58 18.86
C ARG A 229 20.60 -8.36 18.73
N GLY A 230 20.07 -7.18 18.97
CA GLY A 230 20.81 -5.91 18.94
C GLY A 230 20.15 -4.77 18.17
N THR A 231 19.13 -4.99 17.38
CA THR A 231 18.30 -3.91 16.84
C THR A 231 17.11 -3.69 17.74
N ASN A 232 16.99 -2.51 18.34
CA ASN A 232 15.76 -2.08 18.98
C ASN A 232 14.64 -2.24 17.95
N LEU A 233 13.70 -3.17 18.21
CA LEU A 233 12.45 -3.29 17.50
C LEU A 233 11.90 -1.88 17.33
N VAL A 234 11.69 -1.46 16.10
CA VAL A 234 11.41 -0.09 15.70
C VAL A 234 10.51 0.57 16.73
N GLN A 235 11.11 1.42 17.57
CA GLN A 235 10.35 2.50 18.14
C GLN A 235 9.96 3.33 16.93
N ILE A 236 8.67 3.40 16.63
CA ILE A 236 8.20 4.46 15.75
C ILE A 236 8.60 5.74 16.46
N GLU A 237 9.64 6.36 15.95
CA GLU A 237 10.13 7.63 16.46
C GLU A 237 9.07 8.68 16.14
N VAL A 238 8.13 8.81 17.04
CA VAL A 238 7.38 10.06 17.16
C VAL A 238 8.39 11.06 17.73
N ALA A 239 8.59 12.17 17.02
CA ALA A 239 9.53 13.19 17.48
C ALA A 239 9.30 13.47 18.98
N PRO A 240 10.35 13.59 19.82
CA PRO A 240 10.22 13.72 21.28
C PRO A 240 9.31 14.84 21.75
N SER A 241 9.06 15.83 20.87
CA SER A 241 8.15 16.97 21.10
C SER A 241 6.68 16.70 20.78
N VAL A 242 6.34 15.54 20.22
CA VAL A 242 4.98 15.21 19.78
C VAL A 242 4.35 14.24 20.79
N ALA A 243 3.16 14.57 21.26
CA ALA A 243 2.40 13.66 22.13
C ALA A 243 2.09 12.37 21.34
N VAL A 244 2.30 11.22 21.97
CA VAL A 244 1.95 9.92 21.40
C VAL A 244 0.44 9.75 21.52
N THR A 245 -0.28 9.96 20.44
CA THR A 245 -1.72 9.74 20.31
C THR A 245 -1.98 8.71 19.19
N PRO A 246 -3.19 8.11 19.15
CA PRO A 246 -3.54 7.22 18.04
C PRO A 246 -3.36 7.87 16.66
N GLU A 247 -3.64 9.16 16.52
CA GLU A 247 -3.49 9.94 15.28
C GLU A 247 -2.02 10.11 14.89
N THR A 248 -1.15 10.49 15.84
CA THR A 248 0.28 10.64 15.58
C THR A 248 0.95 9.30 15.25
N LEU A 249 0.46 8.20 15.83
CA LEU A 249 0.88 6.84 15.48
C LEU A 249 0.38 6.45 14.08
N PHE A 250 -0.82 6.86 13.68
CA PHE A 250 -1.30 6.66 12.32
C PHE A 250 -0.41 7.39 11.29
N ASP A 251 -0.09 8.65 11.53
CA ASP A 251 0.79 9.45 10.66
C ASP A 251 2.19 8.84 10.52
N ALA A 252 2.75 8.34 11.64
CA ALA A 252 4.03 7.64 11.63
C ALA A 252 3.98 6.35 10.80
N ARG A 253 2.88 5.58 10.88
CA ARG A 253 2.67 4.40 10.01
C ARG A 253 2.59 4.80 8.54
N ALA A 254 1.80 5.82 8.21
CA ALA A 254 1.68 6.31 6.84
C ALA A 254 3.04 6.73 6.27
N ALA A 255 3.88 7.40 7.06
CA ALA A 255 5.24 7.77 6.68
C ALA A 255 6.13 6.54 6.38
N ILE A 256 6.01 5.46 7.17
CA ILE A 256 6.72 4.21 6.91
C ILE A 256 6.22 3.58 5.60
N VAL A 257 4.90 3.55 5.38
CA VAL A 257 4.28 2.98 4.17
C VAL A 257 4.73 3.68 2.90
N ARG A 258 4.88 5.02 2.93
CA ARG A 258 5.40 5.80 1.77
C ARG A 258 6.77 5.33 1.32
N ASN A 259 7.62 4.97 2.28
CA ASN A 259 9.02 4.65 2.05
C ASN A 259 9.31 3.13 1.99
N ALA A 260 8.30 2.28 2.15
CA ALA A 260 8.47 0.84 2.09
C ALA A 260 8.69 0.37 0.65
N ASP A 261 9.75 -0.44 0.44
CA ASP A 261 9.98 -1.12 -0.83
C ASP A 261 9.08 -2.35 -0.92
N LEU A 262 8.26 -2.41 -1.97
CA LEU A 262 7.33 -3.52 -2.22
C LEU A 262 7.86 -4.54 -3.22
N GLU A 263 9.02 -4.29 -3.81
CA GLU A 263 9.57 -5.12 -4.89
C GLU A 263 10.76 -5.96 -4.43
N SER A 264 11.43 -5.57 -3.37
CA SER A 264 12.62 -6.24 -2.86
C SER A 264 12.40 -6.85 -1.47
N GLY A 265 13.29 -7.75 -1.09
CA GLY A 265 13.36 -8.34 0.23
C GLY A 265 12.62 -9.69 0.39
N THR A 266 13.06 -10.45 1.38
CA THR A 266 12.51 -11.77 1.70
C THR A 266 11.21 -11.70 2.52
N THR A 267 11.02 -10.64 3.30
CA THR A 267 9.78 -10.36 4.04
C THR A 267 8.58 -10.22 3.08
N ARG A 268 8.81 -9.72 1.87
CA ARG A 268 7.80 -9.63 0.82
C ARG A 268 7.17 -10.98 0.48
N LEU A 269 7.98 -12.02 0.29
CA LEU A 269 7.47 -13.37 -0.04
C LEU A 269 6.54 -13.88 1.06
N MET A 270 6.90 -13.65 2.32
CA MET A 270 6.06 -13.97 3.46
C MET A 270 4.72 -13.20 3.41
N HIS A 271 4.76 -11.91 3.09
CA HIS A 271 3.55 -11.09 3.00
C HIS A 271 2.67 -11.49 1.82
N ASP A 272 3.24 -11.81 0.66
CA ASP A 272 2.48 -12.32 -0.48
C ASP A 272 1.74 -13.63 -0.12
N MET A 273 2.38 -14.54 0.62
CA MET A 273 1.72 -15.76 1.14
C MET A 273 0.60 -15.43 2.12
N PHE A 274 0.82 -14.50 3.04
CA PHE A 274 -0.23 -14.05 3.97
C PHE A 274 -1.42 -13.44 3.24
N TYR A 275 -1.21 -12.58 2.27
CA TYR A 275 -2.29 -12.00 1.48
C TYR A 275 -3.09 -13.05 0.72
N GLN A 276 -2.42 -14.03 0.10
CA GLN A 276 -3.10 -15.12 -0.61
C GLN A 276 -3.99 -15.93 0.35
N ASN A 277 -3.49 -16.25 1.53
CA ASN A 277 -4.25 -17.00 2.53
C ASN A 277 -5.44 -16.18 3.06
N LEU A 278 -5.23 -14.89 3.37
CA LEU A 278 -6.30 -13.99 3.80
C LEU A 278 -7.38 -13.84 2.72
N ALA A 279 -6.97 -13.65 1.46
CA ALA A 279 -7.91 -13.49 0.35
C ALA A 279 -8.78 -14.74 0.17
N ARG A 280 -8.19 -15.94 0.10
CA ARG A 280 -8.94 -17.20 -0.01
C ARG A 280 -9.99 -17.33 1.09
N ARG A 281 -9.61 -17.03 2.31
CA ARG A 281 -10.47 -17.16 3.49
C ARG A 281 -11.59 -16.14 3.51
N GLU A 282 -11.28 -14.88 3.26
CA GLU A 282 -12.31 -13.82 3.28
C GLU A 282 -13.27 -13.94 2.08
N GLU A 283 -12.81 -14.44 0.95
CA GLU A 283 -13.64 -14.68 -0.24
C GLU A 283 -14.50 -15.94 -0.12
N SER A 284 -14.00 -17.01 0.53
CA SER A 284 -14.77 -18.24 0.74
C SER A 284 -15.79 -18.17 1.88
N ARG A 285 -15.81 -17.08 2.63
CA ARG A 285 -16.75 -16.89 3.73
C ARG A 285 -18.19 -16.78 3.22
N SER A 286 -19.05 -17.68 3.68
CA SER A 286 -20.53 -17.70 3.42
C SER A 286 -21.23 -16.54 4.12
#